data_d7d687e0a2f70f792210ab2cc1f87f9b
#
_entry.id   d7d687e0a2f70f792210ab2cc1f87f9b
#
_cell.length_a   1.000
_cell.length_b   1.000
_cell.length_c   1.000
_cell.angle_alpha   90.00
_cell.angle_beta   90.00
_cell.angle_gamma   90.00
#
_symmetry.space_group_name_H-M   'P 1'
#
loop_
_entity.id
_entity.type
_entity.pdbx_description
1 polymer ?
#
loop_
_entity_poly.entity_id
_entity_poly.type
_entity_poly.pdbx_seq_one_letter_code
_entity_poly.pdbx_strand_id
1 'polypeptide(L)'
;LYNHDKARGPTHERGQIIAVEGYIDVIAMHRAGFPNAVAPLGTALTEDQLALLWKAAAEPTLCFDGDGAGIKAAYRALDMALPLLRPGHSLRFALLPEGQDPDDLLKSDGPDAVKAVIEAAEPLSDVIWRRALKENDRATPERKARFEKDLRALVSQIGDETVRKHYLADLAMRFDQLFQRNRGAGNFRQRAAGFPQKPWKKGQKQWETPQPASAKLKA
;
A
#
# COMPACT_ATOMS: atom_id res chain seq x y z
N LEU A 1 -23.46 7.86 -9.18
CA LEU A 1 -22.84 6.73 -9.88
C LEU A 1 -23.69 6.31 -11.06
N TYR A 2 -23.09 6.24 -12.25
CA TYR A 2 -23.73 5.69 -13.44
C TYR A 2 -24.06 4.19 -13.21
N ASN A 3 -25.17 3.75 -13.76
CA ASN A 3 -25.71 2.38 -13.69
C ASN A 3 -26.07 1.89 -12.28
N HIS A 4 -26.03 2.73 -11.26
CA HIS A 4 -26.24 2.31 -9.86
C HIS A 4 -27.61 1.63 -9.65
N ASP A 5 -28.67 2.15 -10.25
CA ASP A 5 -30.02 1.56 -10.15
C ASP A 5 -30.10 0.15 -10.69
N LYS A 6 -29.52 -0.09 -11.89
CA LYS A 6 -29.55 -1.39 -12.55
C LYS A 6 -28.59 -2.40 -11.88
N ALA A 7 -27.48 -1.89 -11.30
CA ALA A 7 -26.50 -2.73 -10.62
C ALA A 7 -26.99 -3.27 -9.26
N ARG A 8 -28.01 -2.67 -8.63
CA ARG A 8 -28.47 -3.04 -7.28
C ARG A 8 -28.88 -4.52 -7.15
N GLY A 9 -29.72 -5.02 -8.07
CA GLY A 9 -30.15 -6.42 -8.07
C GLY A 9 -28.95 -7.39 -8.19
N PRO A 10 -28.16 -7.27 -9.27
CA PRO A 10 -26.96 -8.08 -9.46
C PRO A 10 -25.95 -7.96 -8.32
N THR A 11 -25.79 -6.78 -7.70
CA THR A 11 -24.93 -6.59 -6.52
C THR A 11 -25.43 -7.39 -5.33
N HIS A 12 -26.72 -7.36 -5.07
CA HIS A 12 -27.31 -8.12 -3.97
C HIS A 12 -27.15 -9.65 -4.16
N GLU A 13 -27.37 -10.14 -5.37
CA GLU A 13 -27.22 -11.55 -5.71
C GLU A 13 -25.78 -12.06 -5.58
N ARG A 14 -24.81 -11.21 -5.95
CA ARG A 14 -23.38 -11.58 -5.97
C ARG A 14 -22.63 -11.19 -4.69
N GLY A 15 -23.20 -10.35 -3.86
CA GLY A 15 -22.51 -9.75 -2.71
C GLY A 15 -21.32 -8.86 -3.10
N GLN A 16 -21.25 -8.40 -4.36
CA GLN A 16 -20.13 -7.65 -4.91
C GLN A 16 -20.63 -6.49 -5.77
N ILE A 17 -19.97 -5.32 -5.66
CA ILE A 17 -20.13 -4.21 -6.57
C ILE A 17 -18.74 -3.84 -7.14
N ILE A 18 -18.70 -3.48 -8.42
CA ILE A 18 -17.46 -3.12 -9.12
C ILE A 18 -17.57 -1.67 -9.58
N ALA A 19 -16.64 -0.82 -9.19
CA ALA A 19 -16.52 0.54 -9.69
C ALA A 19 -15.39 0.60 -10.72
N VAL A 20 -15.72 1.06 -11.94
CA VAL A 20 -14.78 1.32 -13.05
C VAL A 20 -14.67 2.82 -13.28
N GLU A 21 -13.78 3.29 -14.19
CA GLU A 21 -13.53 4.73 -14.36
C GLU A 21 -14.65 5.44 -15.17
N GLY A 22 -15.13 4.84 -16.26
CA GLY A 22 -16.03 5.44 -17.20
C GLY A 22 -17.29 4.62 -17.50
N TYR A 23 -18.26 5.27 -18.17
CA TYR A 23 -19.51 4.60 -18.56
C TYR A 23 -19.32 3.57 -19.69
N ILE A 24 -18.30 3.74 -20.53
CA ILE A 24 -17.95 2.78 -21.57
C ILE A 24 -17.46 1.48 -20.90
N ASP A 25 -16.65 1.62 -19.84
CA ASP A 25 -16.15 0.48 -19.07
C ASP A 25 -17.29 -0.27 -18.41
N VAL A 26 -18.32 0.44 -17.92
CA VAL A 26 -19.54 -0.23 -17.39
C VAL A 26 -20.21 -1.08 -18.47
N ILE A 27 -20.27 -0.59 -19.71
CA ILE A 27 -20.86 -1.35 -20.83
C ILE A 27 -19.97 -2.58 -21.13
N ALA A 28 -18.66 -2.42 -21.16
CA ALA A 28 -17.71 -3.51 -21.38
C ALA A 28 -17.81 -4.55 -20.27
N MET A 29 -17.86 -4.13 -18.99
CA MET A 29 -18.05 -5.00 -17.84
C MET A 29 -19.37 -5.78 -17.91
N HIS A 30 -20.45 -5.11 -18.31
CA HIS A 30 -21.74 -5.79 -18.49
C HIS A 30 -21.67 -6.88 -19.57
N ARG A 31 -21.01 -6.59 -20.71
CA ARG A 31 -20.76 -7.57 -21.78
C ARG A 31 -19.85 -8.72 -21.34
N ALA A 32 -18.91 -8.44 -20.43
CA ALA A 32 -18.03 -9.45 -19.81
C ALA A 32 -18.75 -10.28 -18.72
N GLY A 33 -20.05 -10.03 -18.47
CA GLY A 33 -20.84 -10.76 -17.49
C GLY A 33 -20.86 -10.14 -16.08
N PHE A 34 -20.49 -8.86 -15.93
CA PHE A 34 -20.53 -8.12 -14.67
C PHE A 34 -21.58 -7.00 -14.66
N PRO A 35 -22.89 -7.35 -14.56
CA PRO A 35 -23.97 -6.36 -14.54
C PRO A 35 -23.99 -5.50 -13.26
N ASN A 36 -23.19 -5.84 -12.25
CA ASN A 36 -22.97 -5.14 -10.99
C ASN A 36 -21.88 -4.07 -11.09
N ALA A 37 -21.48 -3.64 -12.31
CA ALA A 37 -20.52 -2.59 -12.51
C ALA A 37 -21.18 -1.19 -12.53
N VAL A 38 -20.50 -0.21 -11.93
CA VAL A 38 -20.89 1.20 -11.84
C VAL A 38 -19.70 2.10 -12.13
N ALA A 39 -19.92 3.37 -12.46
CA ALA A 39 -18.83 4.34 -12.62
C ALA A 39 -19.19 5.72 -12.06
N PRO A 40 -18.20 6.48 -11.50
CA PRO A 40 -18.31 7.92 -11.35
C PRO A 40 -18.33 8.55 -12.75
N LEU A 41 -19.19 9.56 -12.96
CA LEU A 41 -19.31 10.20 -14.27
C LEU A 41 -18.30 11.34 -14.41
N GLY A 42 -17.25 11.13 -15.20
CA GLY A 42 -16.31 12.17 -15.61
C GLY A 42 -15.45 12.79 -14.51
N THR A 43 -15.43 12.18 -13.33
CA THR A 43 -14.67 12.65 -12.15
C THR A 43 -14.05 11.50 -11.40
N ALA A 44 -13.03 11.79 -10.60
CA ALA A 44 -12.53 10.82 -9.61
C ALA A 44 -13.66 10.40 -8.64
N LEU A 45 -13.53 9.21 -8.07
CA LEU A 45 -14.43 8.71 -7.02
C LEU A 45 -14.48 9.70 -5.84
N THR A 46 -15.69 10.03 -5.36
CA THR A 46 -15.89 10.91 -4.20
C THR A 46 -16.20 10.11 -2.93
N GLU A 47 -16.07 10.74 -1.75
CA GLU A 47 -16.43 10.14 -0.47
C GLU A 47 -17.89 9.69 -0.41
N ASP A 48 -18.83 10.50 -0.93
CA ASP A 48 -20.25 10.14 -1.00
C ASP A 48 -20.49 8.92 -1.89
N GLN A 49 -19.78 8.83 -3.01
CA GLN A 49 -19.85 7.69 -3.91
C GLN A 49 -19.27 6.43 -3.27
N LEU A 50 -18.15 6.57 -2.54
CA LEU A 50 -17.57 5.47 -1.77
C LEU A 50 -18.53 4.98 -0.67
N ALA A 51 -19.19 5.92 0.02
CA ALA A 51 -20.22 5.56 1.01
C ALA A 51 -21.41 4.81 0.39
N LEU A 52 -21.79 5.14 -0.84
CA LEU A 52 -22.82 4.39 -1.59
C LEU A 52 -22.35 2.98 -1.97
N LEU A 53 -21.08 2.83 -2.39
CA LEU A 53 -20.50 1.51 -2.66
C LEU A 53 -20.50 0.63 -1.41
N TRP A 54 -20.10 1.16 -0.24
CA TRP A 54 -20.13 0.42 1.04
C TRP A 54 -21.53 0.08 1.55
N LYS A 55 -22.56 0.85 1.16
CA LYS A 55 -23.95 0.45 1.42
C LYS A 55 -24.38 -0.74 0.57
N ALA A 56 -23.78 -0.92 -0.59
CA ALA A 56 -24.12 -2.00 -1.52
C ALA A 56 -23.32 -3.28 -1.26
N ALA A 57 -22.05 -3.19 -0.86
CA ALA A 57 -21.20 -4.31 -0.51
C ALA A 57 -20.15 -3.90 0.53
N ALA A 58 -19.77 -4.83 1.42
CA ALA A 58 -18.75 -4.57 2.47
C ALA A 58 -17.36 -4.32 1.90
N GLU A 59 -17.02 -4.95 0.77
CA GLU A 59 -15.72 -4.85 0.08
C GLU A 59 -15.92 -4.58 -1.41
N PRO A 60 -16.26 -3.34 -1.80
CA PRO A 60 -16.34 -2.97 -3.21
C PRO A 60 -15.01 -3.19 -3.93
N THR A 61 -15.08 -3.63 -5.18
CA THR A 61 -13.90 -3.74 -6.06
C THR A 61 -13.79 -2.47 -6.89
N LEU A 62 -12.65 -1.78 -6.78
CA LEU A 62 -12.31 -0.64 -7.63
C LEU A 62 -11.40 -1.14 -8.76
N CYS A 63 -11.85 -1.02 -10.00
CA CYS A 63 -11.12 -1.44 -11.17
C CYS A 63 -10.56 -0.21 -11.90
N PHE A 64 -9.26 -0.20 -12.12
CA PHE A 64 -8.53 0.91 -12.72
C PHE A 64 -7.77 0.46 -13.96
N ASP A 65 -7.59 1.37 -14.89
CA ASP A 65 -6.83 1.16 -16.11
C ASP A 65 -5.37 0.79 -15.83
N GLY A 66 -4.78 0.03 -16.73
CA GLY A 66 -3.41 -0.49 -16.60
C GLY A 66 -2.32 0.53 -16.88
N ASP A 67 -2.61 1.83 -16.83
CA ASP A 67 -1.66 2.88 -17.14
C ASP A 67 -1.22 3.69 -15.89
N GLY A 68 -0.34 4.66 -16.11
CA GLY A 68 0.13 5.53 -15.02
C GLY A 68 -0.95 6.44 -14.43
N ALA A 69 -2.03 6.73 -15.16
CA ALA A 69 -3.16 7.54 -14.69
C ALA A 69 -4.07 6.69 -13.80
N GLY A 70 -4.38 5.45 -14.20
CA GLY A 70 -5.16 4.49 -13.41
C GLY A 70 -4.45 4.14 -12.09
N ILE A 71 -3.13 3.92 -12.10
CA ILE A 71 -2.35 3.72 -10.85
C ILE A 71 -2.46 4.92 -9.91
N LYS A 72 -2.36 6.15 -10.45
CA LYS A 72 -2.54 7.36 -9.64
C LYS A 72 -3.98 7.52 -9.13
N ALA A 73 -4.97 7.11 -9.93
CA ALA A 73 -6.37 7.10 -9.51
C ALA A 73 -6.60 6.08 -8.39
N ALA A 74 -6.01 4.88 -8.48
CA ALA A 74 -6.04 3.88 -7.41
C ALA A 74 -5.44 4.41 -6.10
N TYR A 75 -4.30 5.11 -6.14
CA TYR A 75 -3.69 5.69 -4.94
C TYR A 75 -4.52 6.84 -4.36
N ARG A 76 -5.15 7.68 -5.19
CA ARG A 76 -6.08 8.72 -4.71
C ARG A 76 -7.30 8.10 -4.02
N ALA A 77 -7.88 7.05 -4.60
CA ALA A 77 -8.99 6.33 -4.00
C ALA A 77 -8.59 5.69 -2.66
N LEU A 78 -7.38 5.12 -2.57
CA LEU A 78 -6.80 4.59 -1.33
C LEU A 78 -6.70 5.70 -0.28
N ASP A 79 -6.03 6.82 -0.59
CA ASP A 79 -5.82 7.93 0.35
C ASP A 79 -7.14 8.50 0.86
N MET A 80 -8.15 8.61 0.01
CA MET A 80 -9.50 9.05 0.37
C MET A 80 -10.21 8.04 1.28
N ALA A 81 -10.02 6.74 1.05
CA ALA A 81 -10.71 5.69 1.80
C ALA A 81 -10.16 5.50 3.21
N LEU A 82 -8.84 5.69 3.43
CA LEU A 82 -8.20 5.43 4.72
C LEU A 82 -8.90 6.08 5.91
N PRO A 83 -9.24 7.39 5.92
CA PRO A 83 -9.92 8.03 7.02
C PRO A 83 -11.34 7.49 7.29
N LEU A 84 -11.95 6.92 6.26
CA LEU A 84 -13.35 6.48 6.25
C LEU A 84 -13.54 5.00 6.59
N LEU A 85 -12.43 4.24 6.69
CA LEU A 85 -12.47 2.82 7.02
C LEU A 85 -13.11 2.57 8.39
N ARG A 86 -13.94 1.51 8.47
CA ARG A 86 -14.61 1.05 9.69
C ARG A 86 -14.53 -0.48 9.77
N PRO A 87 -14.74 -1.08 10.94
CA PRO A 87 -14.88 -2.53 11.06
C PRO A 87 -15.91 -3.09 10.08
N GLY A 88 -15.52 -4.12 9.34
CA GLY A 88 -16.37 -4.77 8.32
C GLY A 88 -16.41 -4.06 6.97
N HIS A 89 -15.74 -2.94 6.77
CA HIS A 89 -15.64 -2.26 5.47
C HIS A 89 -14.19 -2.23 4.99
N SER A 90 -13.98 -2.64 3.75
CA SER A 90 -12.68 -2.59 3.08
C SER A 90 -12.86 -2.24 1.60
N LEU A 91 -11.78 -2.35 0.83
CA LEU A 91 -11.76 -2.20 -0.63
C LEU A 91 -10.90 -3.29 -1.24
N ARG A 92 -11.24 -3.66 -2.46
CA ARG A 92 -10.39 -4.44 -3.34
C ARG A 92 -10.00 -3.61 -4.56
N PHE A 93 -8.80 -3.85 -5.08
CA PHE A 93 -8.26 -3.10 -6.21
C PHE A 93 -7.93 -4.08 -7.34
N ALA A 94 -8.59 -3.94 -8.45
CA ALA A 94 -8.26 -4.63 -9.69
C ALA A 94 -7.50 -3.65 -10.59
N LEU A 95 -6.30 -4.02 -11.02
CA LEU A 95 -5.52 -3.27 -12.00
C LEU A 95 -5.49 -4.06 -13.30
N LEU A 96 -5.88 -3.43 -14.37
CA LEU A 96 -5.86 -4.02 -15.70
C LEU A 96 -4.42 -4.18 -16.21
N PRO A 97 -4.19 -5.04 -17.23
CA PRO A 97 -2.89 -5.14 -17.88
C PRO A 97 -2.42 -3.79 -18.43
N GLU A 98 -1.09 -3.63 -18.58
CA GLU A 98 -0.48 -2.37 -19.00
C GLU A 98 -1.08 -1.83 -20.31
N GLY A 99 -1.56 -0.60 -20.26
CA GLY A 99 -2.11 0.12 -21.42
C GLY A 99 -3.52 -0.31 -21.85
N GLN A 100 -4.22 -1.12 -21.06
CA GLN A 100 -5.58 -1.57 -21.37
C GLN A 100 -6.61 -0.97 -20.41
N ASP A 101 -7.80 -0.69 -20.97
CA ASP A 101 -9.04 -0.45 -20.25
C ASP A 101 -9.95 -1.71 -20.28
N PRO A 102 -11.10 -1.74 -19.58
CA PRO A 102 -12.00 -2.90 -19.61
C PRO A 102 -12.53 -3.26 -21.00
N ASP A 103 -12.73 -2.29 -21.88
CA ASP A 103 -13.24 -2.53 -23.26
C ASP A 103 -12.11 -3.11 -24.14
N ASP A 104 -10.89 -2.62 -23.99
CA ASP A 104 -9.72 -3.15 -24.68
C ASP A 104 -9.43 -4.60 -24.27
N LEU A 105 -9.41 -4.89 -22.97
CA LEU A 105 -9.20 -6.25 -22.48
C LEU A 105 -10.30 -7.20 -22.93
N LEU A 106 -11.55 -6.77 -22.92
CA LEU A 106 -12.67 -7.58 -23.42
C LEU A 106 -12.55 -7.90 -24.91
N LYS A 107 -12.10 -6.91 -25.72
CA LYS A 107 -11.92 -7.11 -27.18
C LYS A 107 -10.74 -7.98 -27.54
N SER A 108 -9.63 -7.85 -26.83
CA SER A 108 -8.37 -8.60 -27.13
C SER A 108 -8.42 -10.02 -26.58
N ASP A 109 -8.81 -10.19 -25.36
CA ASP A 109 -8.63 -11.46 -24.59
C ASP A 109 -9.95 -12.09 -24.11
N GLY A 110 -11.08 -11.38 -24.31
CA GLY A 110 -12.41 -11.89 -24.05
C GLY A 110 -12.86 -11.81 -22.58
N PRO A 111 -14.08 -12.30 -22.26
CA PRO A 111 -14.70 -12.13 -20.95
C PRO A 111 -13.97 -12.88 -19.82
N ASP A 112 -13.31 -13.99 -20.13
CA ASP A 112 -12.57 -14.77 -19.10
C ASP A 112 -11.33 -14.00 -18.59
N ALA A 113 -10.68 -13.20 -19.43
CA ALA A 113 -9.57 -12.35 -19.01
C ALA A 113 -10.04 -11.24 -18.06
N VAL A 114 -11.17 -10.58 -18.39
CA VAL A 114 -11.79 -9.60 -17.50
C VAL A 114 -12.16 -10.24 -16.15
N LYS A 115 -12.74 -11.43 -16.18
CA LYS A 115 -13.09 -12.18 -14.98
C LYS A 115 -11.85 -12.49 -14.13
N ALA A 116 -10.77 -12.95 -14.75
CA ALA A 116 -9.52 -13.25 -14.04
C ALA A 116 -8.94 -12.02 -13.33
N VAL A 117 -8.99 -10.83 -13.95
CA VAL A 117 -8.55 -9.57 -13.33
C VAL A 117 -9.41 -9.20 -12.12
N ILE A 118 -10.72 -9.33 -12.23
CA ILE A 118 -11.63 -9.01 -11.12
C ILE A 118 -11.46 -9.98 -9.96
N GLU A 119 -11.28 -11.28 -10.24
CA GLU A 119 -11.06 -12.31 -9.21
C GLU A 119 -9.68 -12.15 -8.53
N ALA A 120 -8.68 -11.67 -9.27
CA ALA A 120 -7.35 -11.39 -8.76
C ALA A 120 -7.24 -10.03 -8.02
N ALA A 121 -8.35 -9.30 -7.84
CA ALA A 121 -8.32 -8.00 -7.15
C ALA A 121 -7.65 -8.09 -5.78
N GLU A 122 -6.70 -7.20 -5.54
CA GLU A 122 -5.90 -7.16 -4.32
C GLU A 122 -6.65 -6.47 -3.16
N PRO A 123 -6.51 -6.95 -1.93
CA PRO A 123 -7.04 -6.24 -0.76
C PRO A 123 -6.29 -4.92 -0.54
N LEU A 124 -6.96 -3.96 0.11
CA LEU A 124 -6.41 -2.64 0.40
C LEU A 124 -5.05 -2.69 1.12
N SER A 125 -4.86 -3.62 2.07
CA SER A 125 -3.59 -3.81 2.78
C SER A 125 -2.42 -4.13 1.85
N ASP A 126 -2.67 -4.91 0.79
CA ASP A 126 -1.63 -5.30 -0.18
C ASP A 126 -1.25 -4.13 -1.08
N VAL A 127 -2.23 -3.30 -1.45
CA VAL A 127 -1.98 -2.07 -2.23
C VAL A 127 -1.18 -1.06 -1.42
N ILE A 128 -1.49 -0.87 -0.13
CA ILE A 128 -0.70 -0.04 0.79
C ILE A 128 0.74 -0.53 0.84
N TRP A 129 0.94 -1.84 1.04
CA TRP A 129 2.25 -2.45 1.12
C TRP A 129 3.04 -2.30 -0.19
N ARG A 130 2.41 -2.59 -1.33
CA ARG A 130 3.02 -2.46 -2.66
C ARG A 130 3.42 -1.03 -2.97
N ARG A 131 2.57 -0.04 -2.66
CA ARG A 131 2.87 1.39 -2.81
C ARG A 131 4.10 1.78 -1.98
N ALA A 132 4.12 1.41 -0.72
CA ALA A 132 5.24 1.70 0.17
C ALA A 132 6.55 1.06 -0.31
N LEU A 133 6.50 -0.17 -0.84
CA LEU A 133 7.65 -0.85 -1.43
C LEU A 133 8.18 -0.13 -2.68
N LYS A 134 7.31 0.42 -3.51
CA LYS A 134 7.68 1.11 -4.75
C LYS A 134 8.31 2.48 -4.49
N GLU A 135 7.80 3.20 -3.50
CA GLU A 135 8.19 4.58 -3.19
C GLU A 135 9.47 4.67 -2.34
N ASN A 136 9.91 3.57 -1.72
CA ASN A 136 11.01 3.60 -0.76
C ASN A 136 12.17 2.68 -1.14
N ASP A 137 13.38 3.24 -1.15
CA ASP A 137 14.63 2.46 -1.16
C ASP A 137 14.93 1.93 0.26
N ARG A 138 15.46 0.72 0.34
CA ARG A 138 15.66 -0.02 1.60
C ARG A 138 17.10 -0.53 1.78
N ALA A 139 18.05 0.07 1.07
CA ALA A 139 19.44 -0.43 1.02
C ALA A 139 20.21 -0.22 2.34
N THR A 140 19.90 0.86 3.09
CA THR A 140 20.61 1.18 4.35
C THR A 140 19.66 1.14 5.55
N PRO A 141 20.18 1.05 6.80
CA PRO A 141 19.37 1.11 8.01
C PRO A 141 18.50 2.37 8.09
N GLU A 142 19.02 3.53 7.69
CA GLU A 142 18.32 4.80 7.73
C GLU A 142 17.15 4.82 6.72
N ARG A 143 17.37 4.22 5.54
CA ARG A 143 16.33 4.08 4.51
C ARG A 143 15.25 3.09 4.93
N LYS A 144 15.61 2.02 5.64
CA LYS A 144 14.64 1.10 6.26
C LYS A 144 13.81 1.81 7.31
N ALA A 145 14.43 2.63 8.17
CA ALA A 145 13.74 3.42 9.17
C ALA A 145 12.78 4.44 8.54
N ARG A 146 13.20 5.07 7.42
CA ARG A 146 12.32 5.94 6.64
C ARG A 146 11.13 5.18 6.07
N PHE A 147 11.36 4.05 5.43
CA PHE A 147 10.28 3.19 4.90
C PHE A 147 9.26 2.82 6.00
N GLU A 148 9.74 2.39 7.17
CA GLU A 148 8.86 2.07 8.31
C GLU A 148 8.06 3.30 8.77
N LYS A 149 8.70 4.47 8.85
CA LYS A 149 8.06 5.72 9.23
C LYS A 149 6.96 6.12 8.24
N ASP A 150 7.25 6.07 6.94
CA ASP A 150 6.31 6.47 5.88
C ASP A 150 5.12 5.51 5.84
N LEU A 151 5.34 4.22 6.02
CA LEU A 151 4.30 3.21 6.12
C LEU A 151 3.37 3.45 7.33
N ARG A 152 3.96 3.73 8.50
CA ARG A 152 3.19 4.06 9.72
C ARG A 152 2.39 5.35 9.55
N ALA A 153 2.96 6.36 8.89
CA ALA A 153 2.29 7.63 8.61
C ALA A 153 1.06 7.43 7.72
N LEU A 154 1.15 6.57 6.70
CA LEU A 154 0.03 6.24 5.83
C LEU A 154 -1.10 5.56 6.62
N VAL A 155 -0.78 4.54 7.41
CA VAL A 155 -1.78 3.82 8.23
C VAL A 155 -2.36 4.68 9.34
N SER A 156 -1.62 5.67 9.86
CA SER A 156 -2.13 6.60 10.88
C SER A 156 -3.32 7.46 10.39
N GLN A 157 -3.54 7.54 9.07
CA GLN A 157 -4.70 8.22 8.49
C GLN A 157 -6.01 7.44 8.68
N ILE A 158 -5.96 6.15 9.03
CA ILE A 158 -7.16 5.36 9.33
C ILE A 158 -7.84 5.94 10.58
N GLY A 159 -9.10 6.38 10.40
CA GLY A 159 -9.86 7.07 11.45
C GLY A 159 -10.24 6.14 12.59
N ASP A 160 -10.70 4.92 12.31
CA ASP A 160 -11.08 3.94 13.32
C ASP A 160 -9.86 3.33 14.00
N GLU A 161 -9.81 3.42 15.32
CA GLU A 161 -8.68 2.94 16.13
C GLU A 161 -8.49 1.42 16.05
N THR A 162 -9.59 0.66 16.03
CA THR A 162 -9.54 -0.80 15.96
C THR A 162 -8.99 -1.27 14.61
N VAL A 163 -9.50 -0.71 13.52
CA VAL A 163 -9.00 -0.99 12.17
C VAL A 163 -7.53 -0.61 12.06
N ARG A 164 -7.16 0.61 12.48
CA ARG A 164 -5.78 1.09 12.48
C ARG A 164 -4.83 0.16 13.22
N LYS A 165 -5.22 -0.32 14.40
CA LYS A 165 -4.43 -1.28 15.20
C LYS A 165 -4.13 -2.56 14.43
N HIS A 166 -5.13 -3.13 13.74
CA HIS A 166 -4.95 -4.35 12.95
C HIS A 166 -4.07 -4.13 11.72
N TYR A 167 -4.22 -2.99 11.03
CA TYR A 167 -3.33 -2.62 9.92
C TYR A 167 -1.87 -2.45 10.39
N LEU A 168 -1.63 -1.78 11.52
CA LEU A 168 -0.29 -1.64 12.08
C LEU A 168 0.34 -2.99 12.42
N ALA A 169 -0.44 -3.93 12.96
CA ALA A 169 0.04 -5.28 13.29
C ALA A 169 0.40 -6.09 12.02
N ASP A 170 -0.46 -6.08 11.00
CA ASP A 170 -0.22 -6.77 9.73
C ASP A 170 1.04 -6.22 9.04
N LEU A 171 1.16 -4.90 8.94
CA LEU A 171 2.29 -4.25 8.29
C LEU A 171 3.60 -4.42 9.06
N ALA A 172 3.57 -4.46 10.40
CA ALA A 172 4.74 -4.78 11.21
C ALA A 172 5.22 -6.21 10.94
N MET A 173 4.30 -7.17 10.87
CA MET A 173 4.64 -8.56 10.53
C MET A 173 5.28 -8.67 9.13
N ARG A 174 4.71 -8.00 8.12
CA ARG A 174 5.26 -7.97 6.75
C ARG A 174 6.64 -7.31 6.70
N PHE A 175 6.83 -6.24 7.46
CA PHE A 175 8.12 -5.56 7.60
C PHE A 175 9.17 -6.49 8.18
N ASP A 176 8.87 -7.17 9.28
CA ASP A 176 9.78 -8.13 9.90
C ASP A 176 10.12 -9.28 8.95
N GLN A 177 9.15 -9.86 8.25
CA GLN A 177 9.38 -10.91 7.26
C GLN A 177 10.29 -10.46 6.13
N LEU A 178 10.09 -9.23 5.60
CA LEU A 178 10.91 -8.66 4.54
C LEU A 178 12.39 -8.56 4.95
N PHE A 179 12.67 -8.18 6.20
CA PHE A 179 14.05 -7.97 6.67
C PHE A 179 14.67 -9.18 7.37
N GLN A 180 13.88 -10.12 7.90
CA GLN A 180 14.39 -11.37 8.44
C GLN A 180 14.86 -12.32 7.33
N ARG A 181 14.19 -12.42 6.19
CA ARG A 181 14.65 -13.21 5.04
C ARG A 181 16.02 -12.78 4.55
N ASN A 182 16.39 -11.50 4.70
CA ASN A 182 17.72 -10.99 4.35
C ASN A 182 18.79 -11.30 5.42
N ARG A 183 18.41 -11.65 6.67
CA ARG A 183 19.38 -12.10 7.70
C ARG A 183 19.80 -13.56 7.52
N GLY A 184 18.98 -14.40 6.91
CA GLY A 184 19.28 -15.81 6.65
C GLY A 184 20.20 -16.07 5.44
N ALA A 185 20.33 -15.12 4.52
CA ALA A 185 21.16 -15.25 3.32
C ALA A 185 22.59 -14.67 3.44
N GLY A 186 22.88 -13.96 4.54
CA GLY A 186 24.22 -13.43 4.83
C GLY A 186 24.93 -14.31 5.82
N ASN A 187 25.89 -15.11 5.36
CA ASN A 187 26.86 -15.86 6.16
C ASN A 187 27.57 -14.95 7.19
N PHE A 188 26.93 -14.70 8.33
CA PHE A 188 27.54 -14.01 9.47
C PHE A 188 28.54 -14.92 10.23
N ARG A 189 28.66 -16.20 9.82
CA ARG A 189 29.53 -17.17 10.45
C ARG A 189 31.01 -17.14 10.00
N GLN A 190 31.39 -16.32 9.02
CA GLN A 190 32.78 -16.32 8.52
C GLN A 190 33.58 -15.04 8.83
N ARG A 191 33.04 -14.06 9.54
CA ARG A 191 33.81 -12.87 9.94
C ARG A 191 34.15 -12.77 11.42
N ALA A 192 33.75 -13.71 12.24
CA ALA A 192 34.16 -13.79 13.66
C ALA A 192 35.51 -14.47 13.89
N ALA A 193 36.17 -15.00 12.87
CA ALA A 193 37.45 -15.72 12.98
C ALA A 193 38.64 -14.94 12.39
N GLY A 194 38.74 -13.65 12.68
CA GLY A 194 39.84 -12.90 12.05
C GLY A 194 40.26 -11.58 12.72
N PHE A 195 39.77 -11.27 13.90
CA PHE A 195 40.37 -10.18 14.66
C PHE A 195 41.32 -10.76 15.71
N PRO A 196 42.66 -10.55 15.58
CA PRO A 196 43.57 -10.93 16.63
C PRO A 196 43.28 -10.05 17.85
N GLN A 197 42.80 -10.68 18.92
CA GLN A 197 42.72 -10.02 20.23
C GLN A 197 44.14 -9.78 20.70
N LYS A 198 44.69 -8.59 20.51
CA LYS A 198 45.87 -8.14 21.22
C LYS A 198 45.47 -8.03 22.71
N PRO A 199 46.20 -8.68 23.62
CA PRO A 199 45.93 -8.55 25.05
C PRO A 199 46.19 -7.09 25.46
N TRP A 200 45.16 -6.50 26.08
CA TRP A 200 45.27 -5.15 26.64
C TRP A 200 46.22 -5.17 27.83
N LYS A 201 47.44 -4.66 27.61
CA LYS A 201 48.36 -4.44 28.72
C LYS A 201 47.85 -3.27 29.53
N LYS A 202 47.49 -3.51 30.81
CA LYS A 202 47.27 -2.45 31.79
C LYS A 202 48.59 -1.65 31.96
N GLY A 203 48.67 -0.52 31.29
CA GLY A 203 49.71 0.48 31.49
C GLY A 203 49.01 1.72 32.04
N GLN A 204 49.37 2.00 33.30
CA GLN A 204 49.03 3.24 33.99
C GLN A 204 49.48 4.43 33.15
N LYS A 205 48.58 5.31 32.72
CA LYS A 205 48.88 6.71 32.44
C LYS A 205 47.94 7.55 33.30
N GLN A 206 48.57 8.18 34.30
CA GLN A 206 47.95 9.28 35.04
C GLN A 206 47.53 10.36 34.05
N TRP A 207 46.28 10.78 34.13
CA TRP A 207 45.79 11.94 33.46
C TRP A 207 46.30 13.17 34.21
N GLU A 208 47.26 13.85 33.63
CA GLU A 208 47.60 15.21 34.08
C GLU A 208 46.51 16.18 33.63
N THR A 209 45.85 16.82 34.58
CA THR A 209 44.89 17.89 34.33
C THR A 209 45.62 19.08 33.72
N PRO A 210 45.13 19.68 32.61
CA PRO A 210 45.75 20.90 32.09
C PRO A 210 45.62 22.03 33.09
N GLN A 211 46.76 22.67 33.42
CA GLN A 211 46.75 23.86 34.23
C GLN A 211 46.12 25.07 33.47
N PRO A 212 45.36 25.91 34.18
CA PRO A 212 44.79 27.10 33.56
C PRO A 212 45.88 28.08 33.17
N ALA A 213 45.83 28.61 31.95
CA ALA A 213 46.72 29.63 31.47
C ALA A 213 46.57 30.89 32.33
N SER A 214 47.62 31.18 33.13
CA SER A 214 47.70 32.41 33.90
C SER A 214 47.86 33.61 32.99
N ALA A 215 47.01 34.58 33.22
CA ALA A 215 47.05 35.90 32.63
C ALA A 215 48.42 36.58 32.79
N LYS A 216 49.02 36.99 31.68
CA LYS A 216 49.97 38.12 31.67
C LYS A 216 49.50 39.12 30.62
N LEU A 217 48.65 40.02 31.07
CA LEU A 217 48.55 41.35 30.51
C LEU A 217 49.27 42.27 31.49
N LYS A 218 50.36 42.90 31.09
CA LYS A 218 50.80 44.21 31.57
C LYS A 218 51.88 44.76 30.63
N ALA A 219 51.60 46.00 30.25
CA ALA A 219 52.34 47.07 29.66
C ALA A 219 52.42 47.09 28.16
#